data_f4a5171205afb3cb0b4e202a69db5b4b
#
_entry.id   f4a5171205afb3cb0b4e202a69db5b4b
#
_cell.length_a   1.000
_cell.length_b   1.000
_cell.length_c   1.000
_cell.angle_alpha   90.00
_cell.angle_beta   90.00
_cell.angle_gamma   90.00
#
_symmetry.space_group_name_H-M   'P 1'
#
loop_
_entity.id
_entity.type
_entity.pdbx_description
1 polymer ?
#
loop_
_entity_poly.entity_id
_entity_poly.type
_entity_poly.pdbx_seq_one_letter_code
_entity_poly.pdbx_strand_id
1 'polypeptide(L)'
;VRPWFNKTLSFSFPVSHRFSEACKAMNINVQPVGENIDPYDTMQGNYIALAYSGGADSTAALSVLPPSTIPIFLDRPITQGSLYSKEAALSSCNKLIQLGYNCQIIPCDLEAIRKPIGFPTDLANGVPAILLASRLNIFGIAYGTVLESLYGMGRLMFKDYVTTNHYANWWDVFSSAGLPLSFPTGGISEVGTELICSKSGIGKLAQSCIRGRPQEPCNFCWKCFRKQTLRAAIKTEELNISTTLELLKSNEVCKKLEQLPISHENVLIYAFSKLDLDNYPN
;
A
#
# COMPACT_ATOMS: atom_id res chain seq x y z
N VAL A 1 16.86 3.48 2.11
CA VAL A 1 16.88 2.10 2.63
C VAL A 1 18.17 1.48 2.18
N ARG A 2 19.08 1.17 3.11
CA ARG A 2 20.28 0.43 2.75
C ARG A 2 19.84 -0.95 2.29
N PRO A 3 20.33 -1.43 1.14
CA PRO A 3 20.09 -2.81 0.74
C PRO A 3 20.58 -3.74 1.86
N TRP A 4 19.85 -4.83 2.09
CA TRP A 4 20.11 -5.74 3.22
C TRP A 4 21.31 -6.62 3.01
N PHE A 5 21.90 -6.54 1.81
CA PHE A 5 23.03 -7.33 1.41
C PHE A 5 24.21 -6.41 1.08
N ASN A 6 25.25 -6.50 1.85
CA ASN A 6 26.55 -5.87 1.54
C ASN A 6 27.45 -6.78 0.71
N LYS A 7 26.89 -7.80 0.05
CA LYS A 7 27.63 -8.86 -0.63
C LYS A 7 27.08 -9.09 -2.03
N THR A 8 27.87 -9.76 -2.83
CA THR A 8 27.43 -10.26 -4.13
C THR A 8 26.29 -11.27 -3.96
N LEU A 9 25.20 -11.07 -4.67
CA LEU A 9 24.12 -12.05 -4.82
C LEU A 9 24.48 -13.00 -5.93
N SER A 10 24.59 -14.30 -5.62
CA SER A 10 24.83 -15.34 -6.60
C SER A 10 23.54 -16.10 -6.88
N PHE A 11 23.17 -16.15 -8.15
CA PHE A 11 22.02 -16.92 -8.63
C PHE A 11 22.50 -18.23 -9.26
N SER A 12 21.65 -19.23 -9.27
CA SER A 12 21.91 -20.51 -9.97
C SER A 12 21.70 -20.41 -11.48
N PHE A 13 21.24 -19.25 -11.96
CA PHE A 13 21.00 -18.94 -13.36
C PHE A 13 21.53 -17.53 -13.67
N PRO A 14 21.90 -17.23 -14.91
CA PRO A 14 22.35 -15.90 -15.27
C PRO A 14 21.20 -14.89 -15.28
N VAL A 15 21.49 -13.65 -14.86
CA VAL A 15 20.54 -12.52 -14.89
C VAL A 15 20.87 -11.59 -16.07
N SER A 16 19.90 -10.77 -16.49
CA SER A 16 20.13 -9.79 -17.55
C SER A 16 21.14 -8.72 -17.15
N HIS A 17 21.88 -8.20 -18.11
CA HIS A 17 22.80 -7.08 -17.89
C HIS A 17 22.07 -5.85 -17.30
N ARG A 18 20.90 -5.53 -17.81
CA ARG A 18 20.06 -4.42 -17.35
C ARG A 18 19.67 -4.57 -15.87
N PHE A 19 19.29 -5.77 -15.43
CA PHE A 19 18.99 -6.03 -14.02
C PHE A 19 20.23 -5.90 -13.14
N SER A 20 21.39 -6.38 -13.64
CA SER A 20 22.67 -6.23 -12.93
C SER A 20 23.04 -4.76 -12.72
N GLU A 21 22.90 -3.90 -13.74
CA GLU A 21 23.18 -2.47 -13.61
C GLU A 21 22.23 -1.77 -12.63
N ALA A 22 20.95 -2.10 -12.67
CA ALA A 22 19.99 -1.56 -11.70
C ALA A 22 20.31 -1.98 -10.24
N CYS A 23 20.77 -3.21 -10.04
CA CYS A 23 21.24 -3.67 -8.73
C CYS A 23 22.51 -2.95 -8.28
N LYS A 24 23.45 -2.66 -9.18
CA LYS A 24 24.66 -1.89 -8.88
C LYS A 24 24.34 -0.48 -8.37
N ALA A 25 23.30 0.17 -8.91
CA ALA A 25 22.84 1.47 -8.42
C ALA A 25 22.45 1.43 -6.92
N MET A 26 22.05 0.26 -6.41
CA MET A 26 21.80 0.01 -4.98
C MET A 26 23.01 -0.55 -4.22
N ASN A 27 24.20 -0.55 -4.84
CA ASN A 27 25.43 -1.18 -4.29
C ASN A 27 25.28 -2.70 -4.07
N ILE A 28 24.51 -3.37 -4.92
CA ILE A 28 24.36 -4.82 -4.92
C ILE A 28 25.01 -5.38 -6.19
N ASN A 29 26.04 -6.20 -6.03
CA ASN A 29 26.58 -6.96 -7.14
C ASN A 29 25.79 -8.24 -7.34
N VAL A 30 25.50 -8.60 -8.59
CA VAL A 30 24.80 -9.84 -8.93
C VAL A 30 25.60 -10.64 -9.94
N GLN A 31 25.55 -11.96 -9.84
CA GLN A 31 26.24 -12.89 -10.76
C GLN A 31 25.52 -14.25 -10.81
N PRO A 32 25.66 -15.02 -11.92
CA PRO A 32 26.30 -14.62 -13.15
C PRO A 32 25.43 -13.67 -13.97
N VAL A 33 26.07 -12.84 -14.80
CA VAL A 33 25.39 -11.98 -15.78
C VAL A 33 25.49 -12.65 -17.14
N GLY A 34 24.37 -12.79 -17.84
CA GLY A 34 24.31 -13.35 -19.18
C GLY A 34 24.31 -12.29 -20.26
N GLU A 35 25.09 -12.46 -21.29
CA GLU A 35 25.27 -11.47 -22.39
C GLU A 35 23.99 -11.33 -23.25
N ASN A 36 23.17 -12.38 -23.36
CA ASN A 36 21.99 -12.44 -24.24
C ASN A 36 20.70 -12.75 -23.49
N ILE A 37 20.61 -12.33 -22.23
CA ILE A 37 19.36 -12.47 -21.47
C ILE A 37 18.62 -11.14 -21.54
N ASP A 38 17.56 -11.14 -22.33
CA ASP A 38 16.63 -10.02 -22.36
C ASP A 38 15.71 -10.08 -21.14
N PRO A 39 15.37 -8.93 -20.54
CA PRO A 39 14.32 -8.86 -19.57
C PRO A 39 13.01 -9.34 -20.22
N TYR A 40 12.13 -9.89 -19.40
CA TYR A 40 10.77 -10.23 -19.84
C TYR A 40 10.16 -9.08 -20.64
N ASP A 41 9.74 -9.35 -21.87
CA ASP A 41 9.13 -8.33 -22.73
C ASP A 41 7.69 -8.06 -22.26
N THR A 42 7.57 -7.13 -21.34
CA THR A 42 6.27 -6.69 -20.80
C THR A 42 5.47 -5.83 -21.75
N MET A 43 6.09 -5.33 -22.84
CA MET A 43 5.38 -4.55 -23.86
C MET A 43 4.27 -5.36 -24.53
N GLN A 44 4.34 -6.68 -24.44
CA GLN A 44 3.30 -7.59 -24.91
C GLN A 44 2.26 -7.94 -23.84
N GLY A 45 2.46 -7.51 -22.60
CA GLY A 45 1.51 -7.73 -21.51
C GLY A 45 0.21 -6.94 -21.71
N ASN A 46 -0.91 -7.54 -21.31
CA ASN A 46 -2.25 -6.96 -21.46
C ASN A 46 -2.84 -6.42 -20.16
N TYR A 47 -2.22 -6.73 -19.01
CA TYR A 47 -2.81 -6.45 -17.71
C TYR A 47 -1.87 -5.69 -16.78
N ILE A 48 -2.45 -4.82 -15.97
CA ILE A 48 -1.78 -4.22 -14.81
C ILE A 48 -2.11 -5.07 -13.59
N ALA A 49 -1.10 -5.42 -12.79
CA ALA A 49 -1.32 -5.95 -11.46
C ALA A 49 -1.44 -4.82 -10.45
N LEU A 50 -2.34 -4.92 -9.50
CA LEU A 50 -2.42 -4.02 -8.36
C LEU A 50 -2.01 -4.77 -7.09
N ALA A 51 -0.99 -4.27 -6.38
CA ALA A 51 -0.67 -4.72 -5.02
C ALA A 51 -1.82 -4.33 -4.08
N TYR A 52 -2.80 -5.25 -3.93
CA TYR A 52 -4.06 -5.00 -3.25
C TYR A 52 -3.98 -5.42 -1.78
N SER A 53 -4.31 -4.51 -0.88
CA SER A 53 -4.26 -4.74 0.57
C SER A 53 -5.64 -4.81 1.24
N GLY A 54 -6.73 -4.57 0.49
CA GLY A 54 -8.07 -4.44 1.04
C GLY A 54 -8.34 -3.11 1.77
N GLY A 55 -7.36 -2.22 1.84
CA GLY A 55 -7.50 -0.88 2.42
C GLY A 55 -8.12 0.14 1.46
N ALA A 56 -8.51 1.31 1.98
CA ALA A 56 -9.13 2.37 1.20
C ALA A 56 -8.26 2.81 0.01
N ASP A 57 -6.97 2.97 0.22
CA ASP A 57 -6.07 3.51 -0.79
C ASP A 57 -5.89 2.52 -1.97
N SER A 58 -5.72 1.23 -1.69
CA SER A 58 -5.67 0.20 -2.74
C SER A 58 -7.03 -0.03 -3.42
N THR A 59 -8.15 0.14 -2.70
CA THR A 59 -9.49 0.06 -3.27
C THR A 59 -9.80 1.27 -4.16
N ALA A 60 -9.37 2.47 -3.76
CA ALA A 60 -9.45 3.66 -4.59
C ALA A 60 -8.61 3.52 -5.86
N ALA A 61 -7.38 3.00 -5.74
CA ALA A 61 -6.54 2.71 -6.90
C ALA A 61 -7.21 1.72 -7.87
N LEU A 62 -7.80 0.63 -7.35
CA LEU A 62 -8.55 -0.32 -8.18
C LEU A 62 -9.74 0.32 -8.89
N SER A 63 -10.40 1.29 -8.24
CA SER A 63 -11.58 1.98 -8.80
C SER A 63 -11.25 2.93 -9.96
N VAL A 64 -10.00 3.41 -10.06
CA VAL A 64 -9.57 4.31 -11.14
C VAL A 64 -8.72 3.61 -12.20
N LEU A 65 -8.30 2.40 -11.95
CA LEU A 65 -7.59 1.56 -12.91
C LEU A 65 -8.57 0.87 -13.89
N PRO A 66 -8.08 0.38 -15.04
CA PRO A 66 -8.90 -0.37 -15.96
C PRO A 66 -9.61 -1.57 -15.29
N PRO A 67 -10.84 -1.92 -15.70
CA PRO A 67 -11.56 -3.08 -15.13
C PRO A 67 -10.83 -4.42 -15.28
N SER A 68 -9.91 -4.52 -16.25
CA SER A 68 -9.06 -5.69 -16.47
C SER A 68 -7.87 -5.78 -15.50
N THR A 69 -7.71 -4.82 -14.59
CA THR A 69 -6.65 -4.85 -13.57
C THR A 69 -6.77 -6.10 -12.70
N ILE A 70 -5.64 -6.74 -12.41
CA ILE A 70 -5.56 -7.94 -11.58
C ILE A 70 -5.16 -7.53 -10.15
N PRO A 71 -6.10 -7.52 -9.18
CA PRO A 71 -5.74 -7.33 -7.78
C PRO A 71 -4.97 -8.54 -7.27
N ILE A 72 -3.82 -8.32 -6.64
CA ILE A 72 -3.00 -9.40 -6.06
C ILE A 72 -2.79 -9.09 -4.58
N PHE A 73 -3.31 -9.95 -3.73
CA PHE A 73 -3.12 -9.89 -2.29
C PHE A 73 -1.98 -10.80 -1.86
N LEU A 74 -1.01 -10.23 -1.17
CA LEU A 74 0.05 -10.97 -0.51
C LEU A 74 -0.48 -11.51 0.81
N ASP A 75 -0.79 -12.82 0.85
CA ASP A 75 -1.25 -13.50 2.06
C ASP A 75 -0.07 -13.96 2.91
N ARG A 76 0.28 -13.14 3.88
CA ARG A 76 1.39 -13.40 4.80
C ARG A 76 0.97 -14.26 6.00
N PRO A 77 1.87 -15.07 6.56
CA PRO A 77 1.60 -15.80 7.78
C PRO A 77 1.37 -14.84 8.95
N ILE A 78 0.48 -15.23 9.87
CA ILE A 78 0.29 -14.50 11.13
C ILE A 78 1.30 -15.04 12.15
N THR A 79 2.14 -14.16 12.68
CA THR A 79 3.07 -14.53 13.76
C THR A 79 2.40 -14.45 15.12
N GLN A 80 2.82 -15.29 16.06
CA GLN A 80 2.30 -15.28 17.43
C GLN A 80 2.49 -13.90 18.07
N GLY A 81 1.45 -13.38 18.72
CA GLY A 81 1.45 -12.05 19.35
C GLY A 81 1.28 -10.88 18.37
N SER A 82 1.11 -11.14 17.07
CA SER A 82 0.82 -10.10 16.10
C SER A 82 -0.58 -9.51 16.30
N LEU A 83 -0.69 -8.19 16.25
CA LEU A 83 -1.98 -7.49 16.19
C LEU A 83 -2.56 -7.47 14.76
N TYR A 84 -1.84 -8.00 13.79
CA TYR A 84 -2.29 -8.05 12.41
C TYR A 84 -3.35 -9.14 12.23
N SER A 85 -4.48 -8.76 11.63
CA SER A 85 -5.50 -9.68 11.14
C SER A 85 -5.61 -9.54 9.62
N LYS A 86 -5.56 -10.65 8.89
CA LYS A 86 -5.76 -10.69 7.45
C LYS A 86 -7.21 -10.93 7.03
N GLU A 87 -8.09 -11.19 7.97
CA GLU A 87 -9.48 -11.58 7.71
C GLU A 87 -10.25 -10.54 6.89
N ALA A 88 -10.09 -9.26 7.21
CA ALA A 88 -10.74 -8.18 6.48
C ALA A 88 -10.25 -8.09 5.03
N ALA A 89 -8.94 -8.21 4.81
CA ALA A 89 -8.35 -8.19 3.47
C ALA A 89 -8.78 -9.42 2.65
N LEU A 90 -8.78 -10.61 3.24
CA LEU A 90 -9.25 -11.84 2.59
C LEU A 90 -10.75 -11.75 2.25
N SER A 91 -11.57 -11.23 3.16
CA SER A 91 -13.00 -10.98 2.90
C SER A 91 -13.19 -10.03 1.71
N SER A 92 -12.40 -8.96 1.63
CA SER A 92 -12.43 -8.02 0.50
C SER A 92 -12.03 -8.72 -0.81
N CYS A 93 -10.94 -9.49 -0.82
CA CYS A 93 -10.52 -10.26 -1.99
C CYS A 93 -11.60 -11.25 -2.47
N ASN A 94 -12.18 -12.02 -1.57
CA ASN A 94 -13.24 -12.97 -1.89
C ASN A 94 -14.48 -12.28 -2.49
N LYS A 95 -14.83 -11.10 -1.99
CA LYS A 95 -15.93 -10.30 -2.57
C LYS A 95 -15.57 -9.77 -3.96
N LEU A 96 -14.32 -9.35 -4.19
CA LEU A 96 -13.87 -8.96 -5.53
C LEU A 96 -13.97 -10.14 -6.52
N ILE A 97 -13.58 -11.35 -6.10
CA ILE A 97 -13.74 -12.57 -6.92
C ILE A 97 -15.23 -12.81 -7.27
N GLN A 98 -16.11 -12.67 -6.28
CA GLN A 98 -17.56 -12.80 -6.50
C GLN A 98 -18.12 -11.74 -7.46
N LEU A 99 -17.50 -10.55 -7.51
CA LEU A 99 -17.84 -9.47 -8.45
C LEU A 99 -17.20 -9.66 -9.85
N GLY A 100 -16.47 -10.75 -10.08
CA GLY A 100 -15.88 -11.08 -11.37
C GLY A 100 -14.46 -10.55 -11.58
N TYR A 101 -13.82 -9.95 -10.55
CA TYR A 101 -12.40 -9.58 -10.66
C TYR A 101 -11.50 -10.83 -10.64
N ASN A 102 -10.45 -10.81 -11.46
CA ASN A 102 -9.40 -11.83 -11.41
C ASN A 102 -8.45 -11.60 -10.22
N CYS A 103 -9.01 -11.57 -9.01
CA CYS A 103 -8.25 -11.31 -7.79
C CYS A 103 -7.45 -12.56 -7.38
N GLN A 104 -6.15 -12.39 -7.15
CA GLN A 104 -5.23 -13.46 -6.75
C GLN A 104 -4.87 -13.31 -5.27
N ILE A 105 -4.93 -14.41 -4.52
CA ILE A 105 -4.51 -14.50 -3.12
C ILE A 105 -3.28 -15.40 -3.08
N ILE A 106 -2.10 -14.83 -2.80
CA ILE A 106 -0.83 -15.54 -2.93
C ILE A 106 -0.17 -15.67 -1.56
N PRO A 107 -0.06 -16.89 -1.02
CA PRO A 107 0.72 -17.14 0.19
C PRO A 107 2.17 -16.72 0.01
N CYS A 108 2.72 -15.96 0.97
CA CYS A 108 4.09 -15.47 0.89
C CYS A 108 4.65 -15.25 2.29
N ASP A 109 5.81 -15.83 2.56
CA ASP A 109 6.55 -15.74 3.82
C ASP A 109 7.75 -14.77 3.75
N LEU A 110 7.77 -13.89 2.77
CA LEU A 110 8.86 -12.93 2.52
C LEU A 110 9.29 -12.17 3.79
N GLU A 111 8.38 -11.93 4.72
CA GLU A 111 8.68 -11.26 5.99
C GLU A 111 9.65 -12.06 6.87
N ALA A 112 9.70 -13.38 6.71
CA ALA A 112 10.52 -14.27 7.53
C ALA A 112 12.00 -14.23 7.15
N ILE A 113 12.37 -13.65 6.01
CA ILE A 113 13.77 -13.54 5.56
C ILE A 113 14.62 -12.62 6.43
N ARG A 114 14.01 -11.83 7.32
CA ARG A 114 14.72 -10.89 8.20
C ARG A 114 14.38 -11.06 9.67
N LYS A 115 15.27 -10.53 10.52
CA LYS A 115 15.02 -10.36 11.96
C LYS A 115 15.22 -8.88 12.33
N PRO A 116 14.29 -8.23 13.03
CA PRO A 116 12.95 -8.75 13.36
C PRO A 116 12.11 -9.00 12.10
N ILE A 117 11.15 -9.92 12.21
CA ILE A 117 10.23 -10.27 11.12
C ILE A 117 9.49 -9.00 10.65
N GLY A 118 9.36 -8.83 9.35
CA GLY A 118 8.64 -7.71 8.73
C GLY A 118 9.08 -7.43 7.31
N PHE A 119 8.34 -6.61 6.61
CA PHE A 119 8.66 -6.25 5.23
C PHE A 119 9.94 -5.40 5.13
N PRO A 120 10.76 -5.68 4.11
CA PRO A 120 11.93 -4.86 3.82
C PRO A 120 11.58 -3.47 3.31
N THR A 121 10.47 -3.37 2.61
CA THR A 121 10.00 -2.17 1.94
C THR A 121 8.49 -2.26 1.72
N ASP A 122 7.83 -1.13 1.59
CA ASP A 122 6.40 -1.06 1.28
C ASP A 122 6.07 -1.68 -0.11
N LEU A 123 7.07 -1.76 -1.01
CA LEU A 123 6.92 -2.40 -2.31
C LEU A 123 6.96 -3.94 -2.27
N ALA A 124 7.26 -4.55 -1.12
CA ALA A 124 7.27 -6.00 -0.98
C ALA A 124 5.91 -6.65 -1.31
N ASN A 125 4.82 -5.90 -1.15
CA ASN A 125 3.48 -6.35 -1.53
C ASN A 125 3.33 -6.67 -3.03
N GLY A 126 4.20 -6.14 -3.88
CA GLY A 126 4.21 -6.41 -5.33
C GLY A 126 5.02 -7.64 -5.74
N VAL A 127 5.76 -8.27 -4.84
CA VAL A 127 6.57 -9.47 -5.18
C VAL A 127 5.74 -10.58 -5.82
N PRO A 128 4.51 -10.92 -5.35
CA PRO A 128 3.69 -11.90 -6.03
C PRO A 128 3.36 -11.54 -7.48
N ALA A 129 3.19 -10.26 -7.80
CA ALA A 129 2.96 -9.80 -9.17
C ALA A 129 4.18 -10.04 -10.07
N ILE A 130 5.40 -9.86 -9.54
CA ILE A 130 6.64 -10.18 -10.28
C ILE A 130 6.68 -11.67 -10.61
N LEU A 131 6.41 -12.53 -9.62
CA LEU A 131 6.45 -13.98 -9.81
C LEU A 131 5.38 -14.50 -10.77
N LEU A 132 4.25 -13.81 -10.86
CA LEU A 132 3.13 -14.19 -11.71
C LEU A 132 3.10 -13.44 -13.05
N ALA A 133 4.04 -12.54 -13.32
CA ALA A 133 3.99 -11.62 -14.45
C ALA A 133 3.81 -12.34 -15.79
N SER A 134 4.65 -13.33 -16.09
CA SER A 134 4.56 -14.11 -17.30
C SER A 134 3.25 -14.92 -17.39
N ARG A 135 2.86 -15.58 -16.29
CA ARG A 135 1.66 -16.42 -16.26
C ARG A 135 0.37 -15.64 -16.46
N LEU A 136 0.31 -14.44 -15.90
CA LEU A 136 -0.88 -13.57 -15.92
C LEU A 136 -0.79 -12.47 -16.98
N ASN A 137 0.26 -12.48 -17.80
CA ASN A 137 0.47 -11.51 -18.88
C ASN A 137 0.45 -10.05 -18.36
N ILE A 138 1.20 -9.80 -17.29
CA ILE A 138 1.28 -8.50 -16.60
C ILE A 138 2.39 -7.65 -17.23
N PHE A 139 2.09 -6.39 -17.55
CA PHE A 139 3.07 -5.43 -18.08
C PHE A 139 3.51 -4.35 -17.09
N GLY A 140 2.90 -4.26 -15.92
CA GLY A 140 3.26 -3.26 -14.90
C GLY A 140 2.59 -3.54 -13.57
N ILE A 141 3.12 -2.92 -12.51
CA ILE A 141 2.62 -3.11 -11.15
C ILE A 141 2.17 -1.77 -10.59
N ALA A 142 0.91 -1.70 -10.19
CA ALA A 142 0.31 -0.55 -9.54
C ALA A 142 0.28 -0.70 -8.02
N TYR A 143 0.39 0.43 -7.33
CA TYR A 143 0.25 0.54 -5.87
C TYR A 143 -0.73 1.65 -5.51
N GLY A 144 -1.59 1.39 -4.54
CA GLY A 144 -2.48 2.39 -3.95
C GLY A 144 -1.74 3.30 -2.97
N THR A 145 -0.62 3.86 -3.39
CA THR A 145 0.16 4.80 -2.59
C THR A 145 -0.41 6.19 -2.75
N VAL A 146 -0.59 6.90 -1.63
CA VAL A 146 -1.19 8.24 -1.60
C VAL A 146 -0.14 9.34 -1.53
N LEU A 147 -0.56 10.56 -1.77
CA LEU A 147 0.27 11.78 -1.78
C LEU A 147 1.14 11.86 -0.51
N GLU A 148 0.56 11.63 0.66
CA GLU A 148 1.26 11.70 1.95
C GLU A 148 2.42 10.70 2.05
N SER A 149 2.29 9.56 1.40
CA SER A 149 3.32 8.52 1.40
C SER A 149 4.41 8.77 0.36
N LEU A 150 4.06 9.27 -0.83
CA LEU A 150 5.03 9.55 -1.88
C LEU A 150 5.80 10.85 -1.64
N TYR A 151 5.10 11.91 -1.26
CA TYR A 151 5.69 13.24 -1.16
C TYR A 151 5.95 13.69 0.28
N GLY A 152 5.65 12.85 1.27
CA GLY A 152 5.89 13.14 2.68
C GLY A 152 4.98 14.22 3.29
N MET A 153 3.88 14.56 2.62
CA MET A 153 2.89 15.50 3.15
C MET A 153 2.22 14.98 4.43
N GLY A 154 1.82 15.89 5.31
CA GLY A 154 1.09 15.56 6.53
C GLY A 154 1.93 14.96 7.65
N ARG A 155 3.23 14.78 7.44
CA ARG A 155 4.20 14.39 8.47
C ARG A 155 5.56 15.06 8.30
N LEU A 156 5.95 15.28 7.06
CA LEU A 156 7.22 15.86 6.66
C LEU A 156 6.95 16.97 5.65
N MET A 157 7.92 17.84 5.44
CA MET A 157 7.86 18.79 4.34
C MET A 157 7.73 18.05 3.01
N PHE A 158 7.00 18.67 2.08
CA PHE A 158 6.89 18.18 0.71
C PHE A 158 8.27 17.88 0.11
N LYS A 159 8.39 16.73 -0.51
CA LYS A 159 9.57 16.31 -1.28
C LYS A 159 9.12 15.89 -2.66
N ASP A 160 9.84 16.33 -3.67
CA ASP A 160 9.66 15.80 -5.01
C ASP A 160 10.03 14.31 -5.00
N TYR A 161 9.08 13.47 -5.39
CA TYR A 161 9.24 12.00 -5.32
C TYR A 161 10.46 11.51 -6.11
N VAL A 162 10.73 12.10 -7.28
CA VAL A 162 11.87 11.69 -8.14
C VAL A 162 13.23 11.98 -7.50
N THR A 163 13.29 12.87 -6.51
CA THR A 163 14.51 13.13 -5.75
C THR A 163 14.70 12.25 -4.52
N THR A 164 13.74 11.35 -4.26
CA THR A 164 13.79 10.49 -3.07
C THR A 164 14.64 9.25 -3.30
N ASN A 165 15.26 8.77 -2.22
CA ASN A 165 15.96 7.47 -2.24
C ASN A 165 15.02 6.31 -2.60
N HIS A 166 13.73 6.44 -2.31
CA HIS A 166 12.74 5.44 -2.68
C HIS A 166 12.61 5.33 -4.19
N TYR A 167 12.51 6.47 -4.90
CA TYR A 167 12.50 6.50 -6.36
C TYR A 167 13.81 5.93 -6.93
N ALA A 168 14.95 6.47 -6.50
CA ALA A 168 16.26 6.06 -7.00
C ALA A 168 16.56 4.55 -6.80
N ASN A 169 16.07 3.96 -5.71
CA ASN A 169 16.36 2.55 -5.41
C ASN A 169 15.40 1.57 -6.13
N TRP A 170 14.16 1.97 -6.40
CA TRP A 170 13.15 0.98 -6.82
C TRP A 170 12.63 1.18 -8.23
N TRP A 171 12.61 2.43 -8.72
CA TRP A 171 12.06 2.70 -10.04
C TRP A 171 12.79 1.95 -11.13
N ASP A 172 14.12 2.07 -11.14
CA ASP A 172 14.96 1.42 -12.15
C ASP A 172 14.99 -0.11 -12.00
N VAL A 173 14.92 -0.62 -10.77
CA VAL A 173 14.91 -2.07 -10.53
C VAL A 173 13.64 -2.70 -11.10
N PHE A 174 12.48 -2.14 -10.83
CA PHE A 174 11.23 -2.65 -11.39
C PHE A 174 11.16 -2.48 -12.90
N SER A 175 11.59 -1.32 -13.41
CA SER A 175 11.66 -1.08 -14.86
C SER A 175 12.61 -2.03 -15.56
N SER A 176 13.78 -2.34 -14.94
CA SER A 176 14.75 -3.27 -15.50
C SER A 176 14.30 -4.74 -15.46
N ALA A 177 13.41 -5.06 -14.52
CA ALA A 177 12.71 -6.35 -14.52
C ALA A 177 11.58 -6.40 -15.57
N GLY A 178 11.38 -5.34 -16.34
CA GLY A 178 10.31 -5.24 -17.31
C GLY A 178 8.91 -4.97 -16.71
N LEU A 179 8.82 -4.60 -15.44
CA LEU A 179 7.57 -4.41 -14.70
C LEU A 179 7.54 -3.00 -14.08
N PRO A 180 7.36 -1.94 -14.88
CA PRO A 180 7.36 -0.57 -14.37
C PRO A 180 6.31 -0.36 -13.29
N LEU A 181 6.66 0.49 -12.32
CA LEU A 181 5.77 0.90 -11.23
C LEU A 181 4.75 1.93 -11.70
N SER A 182 3.55 1.87 -11.14
CA SER A 182 2.50 2.87 -11.30
C SER A 182 1.89 3.23 -9.95
N PHE A 183 1.64 4.52 -9.74
CA PHE A 183 1.00 5.04 -8.54
C PHE A 183 -0.26 5.84 -8.93
N PRO A 184 -1.37 5.15 -9.27
CA PRO A 184 -2.57 5.81 -9.81
C PRO A 184 -3.21 6.81 -8.84
N THR A 185 -2.97 6.64 -7.54
CA THR A 185 -3.41 7.56 -6.48
C THR A 185 -2.29 8.42 -5.90
N GLY A 186 -1.10 8.43 -6.52
CA GLY A 186 0.08 9.09 -5.98
C GLY A 186 -0.03 10.60 -5.82
N GLY A 187 -0.81 11.26 -6.66
CA GLY A 187 -1.13 12.69 -6.55
C GLY A 187 -2.38 13.00 -5.72
N ILE A 188 -2.99 11.98 -5.10
CA ILE A 188 -4.27 12.09 -4.39
C ILE A 188 -4.02 11.83 -2.90
N SER A 189 -4.53 12.73 -2.03
CA SER A 189 -4.46 12.55 -0.56
C SER A 189 -5.37 11.43 -0.07
N GLU A 190 -5.20 11.01 1.19
CA GLU A 190 -6.15 10.09 1.83
C GLU A 190 -7.59 10.60 1.82
N VAL A 191 -7.81 11.90 1.80
CA VAL A 191 -9.15 12.50 1.63
C VAL A 191 -9.71 12.10 0.27
N GLY A 192 -8.92 12.26 -0.78
CA GLY A 192 -9.33 11.92 -2.14
C GLY A 192 -9.59 10.42 -2.32
N THR A 193 -8.78 9.56 -1.72
CA THR A 193 -9.01 8.10 -1.79
C THR A 193 -10.29 7.67 -1.07
N GLU A 194 -10.63 8.27 0.07
CA GLU A 194 -11.94 8.03 0.72
C GLU A 194 -13.11 8.56 -0.12
N LEU A 195 -12.96 9.72 -0.78
CA LEU A 195 -13.98 10.26 -1.71
C LEU A 195 -14.19 9.32 -2.91
N ILE A 196 -13.12 8.77 -3.49
CA ILE A 196 -13.22 7.78 -4.57
C ILE A 196 -13.95 6.54 -4.05
N CYS A 197 -13.55 6.01 -2.89
CA CYS A 197 -14.23 4.86 -2.28
C CYS A 197 -15.71 5.14 -2.02
N SER A 198 -16.08 6.33 -1.53
CA SER A 198 -17.48 6.67 -1.23
C SER A 198 -18.38 6.66 -2.46
N LYS A 199 -17.82 6.92 -3.65
CA LYS A 199 -18.52 6.94 -4.95
C LYS A 199 -18.36 5.65 -5.76
N SER A 200 -17.46 4.77 -5.35
CA SER A 200 -17.16 3.53 -6.08
C SER A 200 -18.08 2.39 -5.67
N GLY A 201 -18.51 1.57 -6.64
CA GLY A 201 -19.28 0.34 -6.37
C GLY A 201 -18.58 -0.66 -5.47
N ILE A 202 -17.23 -0.65 -5.45
CA ILE A 202 -16.39 -1.54 -4.62
C ILE A 202 -15.90 -0.87 -3.33
N GLY A 203 -16.17 0.41 -3.13
CA GLY A 203 -15.66 1.16 -1.98
C GLY A 203 -16.08 0.60 -0.61
N LYS A 204 -17.26 -0.04 -0.54
CA LYS A 204 -17.74 -0.71 0.68
C LYS A 204 -16.87 -1.90 1.11
N LEU A 205 -16.01 -2.42 0.22
CA LEU A 205 -15.08 -3.50 0.53
C LEU A 205 -13.84 -3.00 1.28
N ALA A 206 -13.59 -1.69 1.25
CA ALA A 206 -12.40 -1.08 1.82
C ALA A 206 -12.41 -1.11 3.35
N GLN A 207 -11.41 -1.74 3.95
CA GLN A 207 -11.16 -1.69 5.37
C GLN A 207 -9.68 -1.40 5.66
N SER A 208 -9.40 -0.19 6.10
CA SER A 208 -8.02 0.23 6.38
C SER A 208 -7.46 -0.29 7.70
N CYS A 209 -8.31 -0.71 8.64
CA CYS A 209 -7.89 -1.29 9.91
C CYS A 209 -7.40 -2.73 9.72
N ILE A 210 -6.13 -2.95 10.05
CA ILE A 210 -5.48 -4.28 9.95
C ILE A 210 -5.57 -5.11 11.25
N ARG A 211 -6.32 -4.66 12.26
CA ARG A 211 -6.44 -5.31 13.57
C ARG A 211 -7.86 -5.78 13.88
N GLY A 212 -8.81 -5.43 13.02
CA GLY A 212 -10.23 -5.76 13.17
C GLY A 212 -10.66 -6.97 12.34
N ARG A 213 -11.90 -7.40 12.56
CA ARG A 213 -12.60 -8.37 11.72
C ARG A 213 -13.22 -7.70 10.49
N PRO A 214 -13.69 -8.46 9.49
CA PRO A 214 -14.39 -7.89 8.35
C PRO A 214 -15.55 -7.00 8.77
N GLN A 215 -15.54 -5.73 8.34
CA GLN A 215 -16.50 -4.67 8.67
C GLN A 215 -16.54 -4.24 10.15
N GLU A 216 -15.71 -4.82 10.99
CA GLU A 216 -15.57 -4.50 12.41
C GLU A 216 -14.15 -3.98 12.66
N PRO A 217 -13.85 -2.70 12.44
CA PRO A 217 -12.55 -2.14 12.77
C PRO A 217 -12.28 -2.20 14.27
N CYS A 218 -11.03 -2.25 14.69
CA CYS A 218 -10.67 -2.43 16.10
C CYS A 218 -11.13 -1.29 17.01
N ASN A 219 -11.36 -0.09 16.47
CA ASN A 219 -11.83 1.11 17.17
C ASN A 219 -10.92 1.61 18.31
N PHE A 220 -9.62 1.30 18.28
CA PHE A 220 -8.66 1.84 19.26
C PHE A 220 -7.34 2.28 18.65
N CYS A 221 -7.09 2.03 17.35
CA CYS A 221 -5.83 2.40 16.73
C CYS A 221 -5.91 3.77 16.02
N TRP A 222 -4.73 4.37 15.80
CA TRP A 222 -4.58 5.63 15.07
C TRP A 222 -5.29 5.65 13.71
N LYS A 223 -5.22 4.54 12.98
CA LYS A 223 -5.87 4.43 11.67
C LYS A 223 -7.40 4.45 11.78
N CYS A 224 -7.97 3.84 12.81
CA CYS A 224 -9.43 3.90 13.06
C CYS A 224 -9.86 5.34 13.38
N PHE A 225 -9.17 6.03 14.29
CA PHE A 225 -9.45 7.42 14.62
C PHE A 225 -9.47 8.30 13.36
N ARG A 226 -8.37 8.32 12.61
CA ARG A 226 -8.23 9.15 11.44
C ARG A 226 -9.28 8.85 10.36
N LYS A 227 -9.50 7.57 10.05
CA LYS A 227 -10.44 7.16 9.00
C LYS A 227 -11.91 7.37 9.38
N GLN A 228 -12.29 7.18 10.63
CA GLN A 228 -13.67 7.46 11.09
C GLN A 228 -13.96 8.95 11.08
N THR A 229 -13.06 9.77 11.62
CA THR A 229 -13.18 11.23 11.58
C THR A 229 -13.30 11.75 10.15
N LEU A 230 -12.48 11.23 9.23
CA LEU A 230 -12.52 11.59 7.83
C LEU A 230 -13.84 11.19 7.15
N ARG A 231 -14.32 9.97 7.40
CA ARG A 231 -15.59 9.50 6.82
C ARG A 231 -16.79 10.30 7.30
N ALA A 232 -16.84 10.65 8.56
CA ALA A 232 -17.88 11.54 9.09
C ALA A 232 -17.86 12.89 8.38
N ALA A 233 -16.69 13.48 8.18
CA ALA A 233 -16.53 14.75 7.47
C ALA A 233 -16.92 14.68 5.97
N ILE A 234 -16.67 13.56 5.30
CA ILE A 234 -17.00 13.38 3.88
C ILE A 234 -18.49 13.14 3.67
N LYS A 235 -19.12 12.35 4.53
CA LYS A 235 -20.52 11.95 4.37
C LYS A 235 -21.50 12.95 4.96
N THR A 236 -21.02 13.99 5.62
CA THR A 236 -21.85 14.87 6.46
C THR A 236 -22.70 14.09 7.47
N GLU A 237 -22.28 12.87 7.78
CA GLU A 237 -22.85 12.09 8.87
C GLU A 237 -22.39 12.71 10.19
N GLU A 238 -23.28 12.80 11.15
CA GLU A 238 -22.90 13.20 12.50
C GLU A 238 -21.75 12.33 12.98
N LEU A 239 -20.68 12.98 13.41
CA LEU A 239 -19.58 12.27 14.06
C LEU A 239 -20.17 11.54 15.25
N ASN A 240 -20.04 10.22 15.29
CA ASN A 240 -20.46 9.49 16.49
C ASN A 240 -19.50 9.87 17.63
N ILE A 241 -19.91 10.87 18.41
CA ILE A 241 -19.11 11.48 19.47
C ILE A 241 -18.66 10.40 20.45
N SER A 242 -19.55 9.48 20.83
CA SER A 242 -19.20 8.43 21.80
C SER A 242 -18.06 7.57 21.27
N THR A 243 -18.10 7.16 20.01
CA THR A 243 -17.01 6.40 19.38
C THR A 243 -15.74 7.22 19.27
N THR A 244 -15.84 8.51 18.93
CA THR A 244 -14.67 9.40 18.83
C THR A 244 -14.04 9.65 20.20
N LEU A 245 -14.82 9.88 21.24
CA LEU A 245 -14.32 10.01 22.60
C LEU A 245 -13.66 8.74 23.10
N GLU A 246 -14.23 7.55 22.79
CA GLU A 246 -13.57 6.28 23.10
C GLU A 246 -12.24 6.13 22.38
N LEU A 247 -12.15 6.55 21.12
CA LEU A 247 -10.90 6.54 20.36
C LEU A 247 -9.87 7.52 20.96
N LEU A 248 -10.30 8.69 21.44
CA LEU A 248 -9.42 9.66 22.10
C LEU A 248 -8.93 9.15 23.47
N LYS A 249 -9.61 8.22 24.12
CA LYS A 249 -9.11 7.54 25.33
C LYS A 249 -8.01 6.52 25.02
N SER A 250 -7.83 6.14 23.74
CA SER A 250 -6.80 5.20 23.34
C SER A 250 -5.40 5.80 23.53
N ASN A 251 -4.55 5.11 24.27
CA ASN A 251 -3.16 5.49 24.49
C ASN A 251 -2.37 5.63 23.17
N GLU A 252 -2.71 4.84 22.14
CA GLU A 252 -2.09 4.95 20.81
C GLU A 252 -2.48 6.26 20.12
N VAL A 253 -3.74 6.66 20.20
CA VAL A 253 -4.24 7.89 19.59
C VAL A 253 -3.66 9.10 20.29
N CYS A 254 -3.72 9.15 21.63
CA CYS A 254 -3.16 10.25 22.44
C CYS A 254 -1.67 10.45 22.10
N LYS A 255 -0.87 9.40 22.16
CA LYS A 255 0.57 9.49 21.83
C LYS A 255 0.83 9.98 20.41
N LYS A 256 -0.06 9.71 19.46
CA LYS A 256 0.09 10.19 18.09
C LYS A 256 -0.29 11.65 17.94
N LEU A 257 -1.26 12.13 18.71
CA LEU A 257 -1.65 13.55 18.75
C LEU A 257 -0.61 14.42 19.48
N GLU A 258 0.07 13.87 20.46
CA GLU A 258 1.16 14.54 21.18
C GLU A 258 2.46 14.67 20.37
N GLN A 259 2.63 13.84 19.33
CA GLN A 259 3.83 13.85 18.49
C GLN A 259 3.75 14.95 17.40
N LEU A 260 4.62 15.94 17.47
CA LEU A 260 4.75 16.96 16.43
C LEU A 260 5.88 16.64 15.44
N PRO A 261 5.67 16.85 14.12
CA PRO A 261 4.39 17.17 13.48
C PRO A 261 3.41 15.99 13.57
N ILE A 262 2.11 16.27 13.66
CA ILE A 262 1.07 15.25 13.74
C ILE A 262 1.06 14.44 12.43
N SER A 263 1.10 13.12 12.54
CA SER A 263 1.07 12.24 11.36
C SER A 263 -0.27 12.37 10.64
N HIS A 264 -0.24 12.67 9.32
CA HIS A 264 -1.42 12.93 8.49
C HIS A 264 -2.25 14.16 8.96
N GLU A 265 -1.56 15.17 9.40
CA GLU A 265 -2.15 16.41 9.88
C GLU A 265 -3.11 17.05 8.85
N ASN A 266 -2.72 17.07 7.57
CA ASN A 266 -3.55 17.57 6.47
C ASN A 266 -4.92 16.87 6.39
N VAL A 267 -4.98 15.56 6.65
CA VAL A 267 -6.23 14.77 6.66
C VAL A 267 -7.11 15.18 7.84
N LEU A 268 -6.50 15.38 9.02
CA LEU A 268 -7.23 15.82 10.21
C LEU A 268 -7.72 17.27 10.07
N ILE A 269 -6.89 18.18 9.55
CA ILE A 269 -7.29 19.56 9.26
C ILE A 269 -8.51 19.59 8.35
N TYR A 270 -8.47 18.83 7.24
CA TYR A 270 -9.63 18.72 6.34
C TYR A 270 -10.87 18.20 7.10
N ALA A 271 -10.71 17.11 7.85
CA ALA A 271 -11.84 16.50 8.55
C ALA A 271 -12.46 17.47 9.55
N PHE A 272 -11.66 18.07 10.41
CA PHE A 272 -12.14 19.01 11.42
C PHE A 272 -12.70 20.32 10.82
N SER A 273 -12.20 20.76 9.66
CA SER A 273 -12.76 21.94 8.97
C SER A 273 -14.17 21.72 8.40
N LYS A 274 -14.62 20.47 8.31
CA LYS A 274 -15.95 20.08 7.80
C LYS A 274 -16.94 19.66 8.86
N LEU A 275 -16.45 19.38 10.07
CA LEU A 275 -17.28 19.01 11.20
C LEU A 275 -17.75 20.29 11.90
N ASP A 276 -19.04 20.34 12.21
CA ASP A 276 -19.60 21.40 13.05
C ASP A 276 -19.26 21.08 14.52
N LEU A 277 -18.15 21.65 14.98
CA LEU A 277 -17.65 21.42 16.34
C LEU A 277 -18.36 22.25 17.39
N ASP A 278 -19.12 23.30 16.99
CA ASP A 278 -19.82 24.20 17.92
C ASP A 278 -20.98 23.52 18.65
N ASN A 279 -21.49 22.43 18.06
CA ASN A 279 -22.56 21.62 18.66
C ASN A 279 -22.05 20.49 19.58
N TYR A 280 -20.75 20.42 19.84
CA TYR A 280 -20.20 19.38 20.70
C TYR A 280 -19.87 19.95 22.10
N PRO A 281 -20.25 19.22 23.18
CA PRO A 281 -19.89 19.67 24.52
C PRO A 281 -18.37 19.68 24.72
N ASN A 282 -17.88 20.75 25.37
CA ASN A 282 -16.49 20.92 25.76
C ASN A 282 -15.97 19.79 26.65
#